data_7dba5b887680765e8c3ebea4e1383c71
#
_entry.id   7dba5b887680765e8c3ebea4e1383c71
#
_cell.length_a   1.000
_cell.length_b   1.000
_cell.length_c   1.000
_cell.angle_alpha   90.00
_cell.angle_beta   90.00
_cell.angle_gamma   90.00
#
_symmetry.space_group_name_H-M   'P 1'
#
loop_
_entity.id
_entity.type
_entity.pdbx_description
1 polymer ?
#
loop_
_entity_poly.entity_id
_entity_poly.type
_entity_poly.pdbx_seq_one_letter_code
_entity_poly.pdbx_strand_id
1 'polypeptide(L)'
;MSRRRRRRWGVLSTVEVGTAETESGAESLGDAIEDGAPNVPEPKVFKELLVNYGHHESRLAILEDGVLVEFYIDREDEDQAAGNIYKGRVENVLPGMRAAFVNLGMEKNAFLYVDDAHADEREKRRSRPIQEVLRVGQDIVVQVAKEPIGNKGARVTTNVSLPGRFLVLTPYSDTIGVSRRVDTERERERLRTVAEKMRPKGMGLIVRTVAEGASQRALSRDLAYLRRLWTRVRRKARTVKAPAVLHREANLIARTIRDHMDESVDRFVIDDIHAFARAKDIASSLSPELKGRIELYQGEVPLFEARGVEAELDRAIKRRVWLKCGGYLVMDETEALTVIDVNTGKNVGTTDLSDTVLATNKEAATEIARQLRLRDISGIIVVDFIDMENEIDQEDMLKTLQRALRGDRTRVTVLGLTRLGLLEMTRKKVRESLVNQLTRVCPECDGRGHILSEDVVARRFRQRIIDKLRETGAESILVETHPSVASHLIGPGGMNLKELEQAAGHSVFVRGSNLCALHEMKMIHIGTKAEVEALALPVHEGDRINVVVEERHATNPKNGIARMAGYVIDVEAAGPRVGDHLEVEVIRALRTFATARIVSQEDHSVELPLSIQEMAQSDV
;
A
#
# COMPACT_ATOMS: atom_id res chain seq x y z
N MET A 1 -4.47 -24.43 -69.22
CA MET A 1 -4.99 -23.08 -69.54
C MET A 1 -6.03 -22.69 -68.48
N SER A 2 -5.71 -21.90 -67.50
CA SER A 2 -6.65 -21.17 -66.67
C SER A 2 -5.88 -20.18 -65.78
N ARG A 3 -6.08 -18.88 -66.03
CA ARG A 3 -5.39 -17.78 -65.40
C ARG A 3 -6.02 -17.50 -64.01
N ARG A 4 -5.27 -17.67 -62.90
CA ARG A 4 -5.63 -17.18 -61.58
C ARG A 4 -5.34 -15.70 -61.47
N ARG A 5 -6.42 -14.88 -61.28
CA ARG A 5 -6.37 -13.46 -60.96
C ARG A 5 -5.91 -13.27 -59.50
N ARG A 6 -4.76 -12.62 -59.30
CA ARG A 6 -4.34 -12.07 -58.01
C ARG A 6 -5.09 -10.75 -57.79
N ARG A 7 -5.88 -10.67 -56.72
CA ARG A 7 -6.41 -9.38 -56.21
C ARG A 7 -5.30 -8.63 -55.47
N ARG A 8 -4.94 -7.45 -55.97
CA ARG A 8 -4.10 -6.46 -55.30
C ARG A 8 -4.97 -5.78 -54.24
N TRP A 9 -4.48 -5.75 -52.99
CA TRP A 9 -4.98 -4.85 -51.97
C TRP A 9 -4.35 -3.48 -52.22
N GLY A 10 -5.20 -2.44 -52.32
CA GLY A 10 -4.78 -1.06 -52.53
C GLY A 10 -4.25 -0.46 -51.22
N VAL A 11 -3.14 0.21 -51.37
CA VAL A 11 -2.54 1.08 -50.36
C VAL A 11 -3.43 2.30 -50.23
N LEU A 12 -4.00 2.55 -49.04
CA LEU A 12 -4.67 3.78 -48.69
C LEU A 12 -3.61 4.88 -48.46
N SER A 13 -3.75 5.94 -49.20
CA SER A 13 -2.94 7.16 -49.22
C SER A 13 -2.93 7.84 -47.86
N THR A 14 -1.73 8.26 -47.45
CA THR A 14 -1.43 9.22 -46.40
C THR A 14 -2.20 10.52 -46.64
N VAL A 15 -3.06 10.89 -45.69
CA VAL A 15 -3.66 12.23 -45.59
C VAL A 15 -2.66 13.09 -44.83
N GLU A 16 -2.09 14.09 -45.49
CA GLU A 16 -1.35 15.18 -44.86
C GLU A 16 -2.34 16.00 -43.99
N VAL A 17 -2.11 15.98 -42.68
CA VAL A 17 -2.79 16.89 -41.75
C VAL A 17 -2.00 18.19 -41.72
N GLY A 18 -2.55 19.20 -42.35
CA GLY A 18 -2.05 20.56 -42.28
C GLY A 18 -2.10 21.08 -40.86
N THR A 19 -1.00 21.64 -40.41
CA THR A 19 -0.88 22.42 -39.17
C THR A 19 -1.66 23.70 -39.32
N ALA A 20 -2.89 23.71 -38.78
CA ALA A 20 -3.61 24.94 -38.49
C ALA A 20 -3.41 25.21 -37.00
N GLU A 21 -2.62 26.25 -36.70
CA GLU A 21 -2.59 26.88 -35.38
C GLU A 21 -3.97 27.48 -35.12
N THR A 22 -4.75 26.79 -34.30
CA THR A 22 -5.91 27.40 -33.64
C THR A 22 -5.54 27.54 -32.16
N GLU A 23 -5.21 28.77 -31.79
CA GLU A 23 -5.35 29.24 -30.42
C GLU A 23 -6.82 29.05 -30.01
N SER A 24 -7.14 27.94 -29.35
CA SER A 24 -8.36 27.80 -28.60
C SER A 24 -8.04 27.97 -27.14
N GLY A 25 -8.37 29.16 -26.61
CA GLY A 25 -8.42 29.42 -25.19
C GLY A 25 -9.32 28.38 -24.52
N ALA A 26 -8.71 27.43 -23.83
CA ALA A 26 -9.37 26.68 -22.79
C ALA A 26 -9.49 27.63 -21.59
N GLU A 27 -10.49 28.48 -21.59
CA GLU A 27 -10.98 29.14 -20.39
C GLU A 27 -11.39 28.04 -19.42
N SER A 28 -10.61 27.93 -18.33
CA SER A 28 -10.96 27.10 -17.20
C SER A 28 -12.28 27.62 -16.62
N LEU A 29 -13.33 26.85 -16.72
CA LEU A 29 -14.60 27.00 -15.96
C LEU A 29 -14.36 26.83 -14.45
N GLY A 30 -13.34 27.47 -13.91
CA GLY A 30 -12.90 27.36 -12.52
C GLY A 30 -13.13 28.61 -11.66
N ASP A 31 -13.60 29.71 -12.23
CA ASP A 31 -13.70 31.00 -11.53
C ASP A 31 -15.06 31.69 -11.70
N ALA A 32 -16.17 31.00 -11.38
CA ALA A 32 -17.44 31.69 -11.19
C ALA A 32 -18.41 30.85 -10.33
N ILE A 33 -18.16 30.80 -9.04
CA ILE A 33 -19.24 30.60 -8.08
C ILE A 33 -19.19 31.81 -7.16
N GLU A 34 -19.95 32.86 -7.52
CA GLU A 34 -20.29 33.94 -6.60
C GLU A 34 -21.15 33.35 -5.47
N ASP A 35 -20.59 33.41 -4.26
CA ASP A 35 -21.23 33.08 -3.01
C ASP A 35 -22.40 34.02 -2.72
N GLY A 36 -23.61 33.55 -2.99
CA GLY A 36 -24.87 34.16 -2.54
C GLY A 36 -25.60 33.35 -1.44
N ALA A 37 -24.99 32.30 -0.88
CA ALA A 37 -25.59 31.54 0.20
C ALA A 37 -25.16 32.13 1.55
N PRO A 38 -26.10 32.29 2.56
CA PRO A 38 -25.74 32.75 3.88
C PRO A 38 -24.69 31.79 4.47
N ASN A 39 -23.60 32.38 4.97
CA ASN A 39 -22.51 31.68 5.64
C ASN A 39 -23.04 31.07 6.96
N VAL A 40 -23.66 29.90 6.87
CA VAL A 40 -24.00 29.10 8.05
C VAL A 40 -22.66 28.54 8.53
N PRO A 41 -22.22 28.86 9.75
CA PRO A 41 -20.97 28.32 10.27
C PRO A 41 -21.03 26.79 10.21
N GLU A 42 -20.12 26.17 9.50
CA GLU A 42 -20.01 24.72 9.46
C GLU A 42 -19.87 24.22 10.91
N PRO A 43 -20.56 23.14 11.30
CA PRO A 43 -20.44 22.59 12.64
C PRO A 43 -18.97 22.28 12.91
N LYS A 44 -18.49 22.74 14.09
CA LYS A 44 -17.10 22.51 14.48
C LYS A 44 -16.86 21.01 14.65
N VAL A 45 -16.07 20.45 13.76
CA VAL A 45 -15.63 19.04 13.80
C VAL A 45 -14.61 18.88 14.94
N PHE A 46 -14.81 17.90 15.82
CA PHE A 46 -13.85 17.57 16.88
C PHE A 46 -12.67 16.80 16.31
N LYS A 47 -11.47 17.39 16.34
CA LYS A 47 -10.28 16.84 15.69
C LYS A 47 -9.23 16.37 16.69
N GLU A 48 -8.89 15.08 16.61
CA GLU A 48 -7.85 14.46 17.41
C GLU A 48 -6.67 13.99 16.55
N LEU A 49 -5.46 14.23 17.06
CA LEU A 49 -4.22 13.66 16.53
C LEU A 49 -3.74 12.60 17.52
N LEU A 50 -3.55 11.37 17.09
CA LEU A 50 -3.09 10.26 17.92
C LEU A 50 -1.74 9.76 17.40
N VAL A 51 -0.73 9.73 18.26
CA VAL A 51 0.59 9.18 17.91
C VAL A 51 0.85 7.92 18.74
N ASN A 52 1.06 6.83 18.05
CA ASN A 52 1.64 5.62 18.60
C ASN A 52 3.14 5.61 18.25
N TYR A 53 4.00 5.72 19.26
CA TYR A 53 5.43 5.90 19.10
C TYR A 53 6.19 4.62 19.47
N GLY A 54 6.90 4.02 18.50
CA GLY A 54 7.73 2.84 18.69
C GLY A 54 9.17 3.06 18.21
N HIS A 55 10.08 2.14 18.59
CA HIS A 55 11.49 2.21 18.20
C HIS A 55 11.73 2.02 16.70
N HIS A 56 10.97 1.13 16.05
CA HIS A 56 11.13 0.83 14.62
C HIS A 56 10.11 1.56 13.75
N GLU A 57 8.94 1.85 14.30
CA GLU A 57 7.84 2.47 13.58
C GLU A 57 7.11 3.44 14.48
N SER A 58 6.83 4.62 13.96
CA SER A 58 5.94 5.61 14.60
C SER A 58 4.75 5.86 13.69
N ARG A 59 3.54 5.90 14.26
CA ARG A 59 2.29 6.01 13.52
C ARG A 59 1.49 7.21 14.00
N LEU A 60 0.87 7.95 13.07
CA LEU A 60 -0.04 9.05 13.34
C LEU A 60 -1.40 8.74 12.73
N ALA A 61 -2.43 8.81 13.54
CA ALA A 61 -3.83 8.77 13.13
C ALA A 61 -4.49 10.12 13.36
N ILE A 62 -5.24 10.63 12.38
CA ILE A 62 -6.04 11.83 12.46
C ILE A 62 -7.50 11.41 12.45
N LEU A 63 -8.22 11.78 13.53
CA LEU A 63 -9.64 11.50 13.67
C LEU A 63 -10.43 12.80 13.59
N GLU A 64 -11.56 12.76 12.88
CA GLU A 64 -12.57 13.83 12.84
C GLU A 64 -13.88 13.23 13.38
N ASP A 65 -14.41 13.79 14.48
CA ASP A 65 -15.58 13.27 15.23
C ASP A 65 -15.45 11.76 15.58
N GLY A 66 -14.23 11.32 15.93
CA GLY A 66 -13.93 9.93 16.28
C GLY A 66 -13.76 8.99 15.07
N VAL A 67 -13.87 9.49 13.84
CA VAL A 67 -13.70 8.70 12.61
C VAL A 67 -12.30 8.91 12.04
N LEU A 68 -11.59 7.85 11.70
CA LEU A 68 -10.26 7.91 11.09
C LEU A 68 -10.34 8.46 9.66
N VAL A 69 -9.59 9.55 9.40
CA VAL A 69 -9.59 10.25 8.10
C VAL A 69 -8.24 10.33 7.43
N GLU A 70 -7.14 10.29 8.20
CA GLU A 70 -5.78 10.27 7.66
C GLU A 70 -4.88 9.39 8.53
N PHE A 71 -3.92 8.70 7.90
CA PHE A 71 -2.97 7.84 8.58
C PHE A 71 -1.56 8.01 8.00
N TYR A 72 -0.56 8.03 8.87
CA TYR A 72 0.84 8.22 8.50
C TYR A 72 1.71 7.22 9.25
N ILE A 73 2.69 6.66 8.55
CA ILE A 73 3.71 5.75 9.10
C ILE A 73 5.08 6.37 8.87
N ASP A 74 5.93 6.27 9.87
CA ASP A 74 7.35 6.67 9.84
C ASP A 74 8.18 5.51 10.37
N ARG A 75 8.94 4.84 9.50
CA ARG A 75 9.80 3.71 9.86
C ARG A 75 11.25 4.17 9.87
N GLU A 76 11.98 3.87 10.96
CA GLU A 76 13.39 4.28 11.08
C GLU A 76 14.30 3.60 10.05
N ASP A 77 13.98 2.37 9.65
CA ASP A 77 14.76 1.55 8.70
C ASP A 77 14.48 1.89 7.23
N GLU A 78 13.35 2.49 6.92
CA GLU A 78 13.09 3.06 5.62
C GLU A 78 13.71 4.45 5.59
N ASP A 79 14.82 4.63 4.86
CA ASP A 79 15.43 5.92 4.56
C ASP A 79 14.38 6.85 3.91
N GLN A 80 13.47 7.41 4.72
CA GLN A 80 12.61 8.50 4.26
C GLN A 80 13.50 9.67 3.90
N ALA A 81 13.97 9.62 2.66
CA ALA A 81 14.93 10.56 2.15
C ALA A 81 14.28 11.87 1.71
N ALA A 82 12.96 11.87 1.43
CA ALA A 82 12.24 13.04 0.93
C ALA A 82 12.36 14.22 1.91
N GLY A 83 12.73 15.38 1.40
CA GLY A 83 13.00 16.57 2.20
C GLY A 83 14.43 16.66 2.75
N ASN A 84 15.16 15.55 2.88
CA ASN A 84 16.54 15.55 3.33
C ASN A 84 17.45 16.34 2.38
N ILE A 85 18.43 17.06 2.94
CA ILE A 85 19.40 17.83 2.18
C ILE A 85 20.77 17.15 2.28
N TYR A 86 21.37 16.91 1.13
CA TYR A 86 22.68 16.26 0.99
C TYR A 86 23.69 17.17 0.32
N LYS A 87 24.96 16.96 0.63
CA LYS A 87 26.07 17.32 -0.25
C LYS A 87 26.36 16.09 -1.09
N GLY A 88 25.99 16.12 -2.37
CA GLY A 88 26.20 15.02 -3.32
C GLY A 88 27.34 15.33 -4.27
N ARG A 89 27.87 14.29 -4.93
CA ARG A 89 28.86 14.40 -5.99
C ARG A 89 28.26 13.97 -7.31
N VAL A 90 28.40 14.79 -8.34
CA VAL A 90 27.94 14.48 -9.70
C VAL A 90 28.83 13.37 -10.27
N GLU A 91 28.27 12.20 -10.55
CA GLU A 91 29.00 11.07 -11.13
C GLU A 91 28.91 11.03 -12.65
N ASN A 92 27.70 11.27 -13.19
CA ASN A 92 27.48 11.27 -14.63
C ASN A 92 26.58 12.43 -15.05
N VAL A 93 26.87 12.99 -16.21
CA VAL A 93 26.00 13.96 -16.89
C VAL A 93 25.58 13.39 -18.23
N LEU A 94 24.26 13.28 -18.44
CA LEU A 94 23.64 12.64 -19.61
C LEU A 94 22.86 13.67 -20.43
N PRO A 95 23.48 14.30 -21.45
CA PRO A 95 22.83 15.33 -22.26
C PRO A 95 21.57 14.85 -22.96
N GLY A 96 21.57 13.63 -23.50
CA GLY A 96 20.42 13.05 -24.20
C GLY A 96 19.19 12.84 -23.32
N MET A 97 19.39 12.67 -22.00
CA MET A 97 18.30 12.57 -21.01
C MET A 97 18.03 13.91 -20.30
N ARG A 98 18.79 14.97 -20.61
CA ARG A 98 18.74 16.26 -19.93
C ARG A 98 18.85 16.14 -18.41
N ALA A 99 19.71 15.23 -17.91
CA ALA A 99 19.79 14.85 -16.50
C ALA A 99 21.23 14.55 -16.07
N ALA A 100 21.45 14.51 -14.76
CA ALA A 100 22.68 14.05 -14.13
C ALA A 100 22.38 13.02 -13.05
N PHE A 101 23.32 12.11 -12.82
CA PHE A 101 23.30 11.21 -11.67
C PHE A 101 24.21 11.75 -10.57
N VAL A 102 23.69 11.80 -9.35
CA VAL A 102 24.36 12.37 -8.18
C VAL A 102 24.47 11.30 -7.09
N ASN A 103 25.69 11.05 -6.67
CA ASN A 103 25.97 10.17 -5.53
C ASN A 103 25.67 10.91 -4.22
N LEU A 104 24.76 10.36 -3.44
CA LEU A 104 24.36 10.85 -2.12
C LEU A 104 24.89 9.99 -0.97
N GLY A 105 25.60 8.89 -1.28
CA GLY A 105 25.97 7.85 -0.31
C GLY A 105 24.86 6.85 -0.03
N MET A 106 23.84 6.81 -0.89
CA MET A 106 22.77 5.81 -0.90
C MET A 106 23.14 4.65 -1.82
N GLU A 107 22.39 3.53 -1.73
CA GLU A 107 22.59 2.35 -2.58
C GLU A 107 22.56 2.68 -4.08
N LYS A 108 21.68 3.60 -4.49
CA LYS A 108 21.52 4.04 -5.88
C LYS A 108 21.77 5.54 -6.02
N ASN A 109 22.41 5.92 -7.15
CA ASN A 109 22.60 7.33 -7.48
C ASN A 109 21.27 8.04 -7.69
N ALA A 110 21.18 9.26 -7.16
CA ALA A 110 20.00 10.10 -7.31
C ALA A 110 19.95 10.75 -8.70
N PHE A 111 18.75 10.97 -9.20
CA PHE A 111 18.46 11.57 -10.50
C PHE A 111 18.16 13.05 -10.35
N LEU A 112 18.94 13.89 -11.05
CA LEU A 112 18.79 15.35 -11.11
C LEU A 112 18.44 15.77 -12.53
N TYR A 113 17.20 16.24 -12.73
CA TYR A 113 16.75 16.75 -14.02
C TYR A 113 17.24 18.19 -14.26
N VAL A 114 17.47 18.59 -15.52
CA VAL A 114 18.03 19.92 -15.85
C VAL A 114 17.22 21.07 -15.27
N ASP A 115 15.88 20.97 -15.29
CA ASP A 115 15.01 22.03 -14.77
C ASP A 115 15.05 22.13 -13.23
N ASP A 116 15.45 21.04 -12.56
CA ASP A 116 15.67 20.96 -11.11
C ASP A 116 17.12 21.32 -10.71
N ALA A 117 18.02 21.46 -11.70
CA ALA A 117 19.43 21.80 -11.49
C ALA A 117 19.71 23.31 -11.51
N HIS A 118 18.74 24.12 -11.93
CA HIS A 118 18.87 25.58 -11.98
C HIS A 118 18.37 26.19 -10.66
N ALA A 119 19.25 26.90 -9.97
CA ALA A 119 18.91 27.60 -8.74
C ALA A 119 18.08 28.87 -8.94
N ASP A 120 18.10 29.47 -10.14
CA ASP A 120 17.40 30.72 -10.46
C ASP A 120 16.36 30.49 -11.58
N GLU A 121 15.14 31.00 -11.38
CA GLU A 121 14.07 30.96 -12.41
C GLU A 121 14.42 31.70 -13.68
N ARG A 122 15.30 32.71 -13.60
CA ARG A 122 15.83 33.44 -14.76
C ARG A 122 16.72 32.56 -15.63
N GLU A 123 17.45 31.61 -15.00
CA GLU A 123 18.26 30.62 -15.69
C GLU A 123 17.42 29.52 -16.32
N LYS A 124 16.32 29.09 -15.69
CA LYS A 124 15.34 28.16 -16.27
C LYS A 124 14.80 28.65 -17.61
N ARG A 125 14.51 29.92 -17.72
CA ARG A 125 14.00 30.53 -18.97
C ARG A 125 15.01 30.53 -20.11
N ARG A 126 16.32 30.33 -19.84
CA ARG A 126 17.38 30.30 -20.87
C ARG A 126 17.67 28.90 -21.42
N SER A 127 16.99 27.85 -20.93
CA SER A 127 17.10 26.46 -21.41
C SER A 127 18.55 26.01 -21.68
N ARG A 128 19.45 26.22 -20.72
CA ARG A 128 20.85 25.81 -20.87
C ARG A 128 20.96 24.27 -20.86
N PRO A 129 21.82 23.68 -21.70
CA PRO A 129 22.12 22.26 -21.66
C PRO A 129 22.72 21.87 -20.30
N ILE A 130 22.39 20.65 -19.81
CA ILE A 130 22.82 20.16 -18.49
C ILE A 130 24.37 20.21 -18.30
N GLN A 131 25.13 19.98 -19.35
CA GLN A 131 26.62 20.03 -19.33
C GLN A 131 27.21 21.42 -19.13
N GLU A 132 26.43 22.48 -19.34
CA GLU A 132 26.86 23.86 -19.02
C GLU A 132 26.57 24.20 -17.56
N VAL A 133 25.63 23.47 -16.92
CA VAL A 133 25.19 23.68 -15.53
C VAL A 133 26.00 22.83 -14.56
N LEU A 134 26.27 21.58 -14.92
CA LEU A 134 26.93 20.60 -14.06
C LEU A 134 28.11 19.92 -14.74
N ARG A 135 29.15 19.62 -13.93
CA ARG A 135 30.35 18.88 -14.37
C ARG A 135 30.52 17.62 -13.53
N VAL A 136 31.00 16.55 -14.17
CA VAL A 136 31.36 15.30 -13.47
C VAL A 136 32.41 15.60 -12.39
N GLY A 137 32.25 15.03 -11.22
CA GLY A 137 33.10 15.25 -10.04
C GLY A 137 32.77 16.50 -9.23
N GLN A 138 31.81 17.33 -9.65
CA GLN A 138 31.38 18.53 -8.94
C GLN A 138 30.60 18.17 -7.68
N ASP A 139 30.94 18.78 -6.54
CA ASP A 139 30.15 18.71 -5.32
C ASP A 139 29.00 19.72 -5.38
N ILE A 140 27.77 19.28 -5.12
CA ILE A 140 26.55 20.11 -5.14
C ILE A 140 25.70 19.88 -3.91
N VAL A 141 24.93 20.89 -3.51
CA VAL A 141 23.90 20.76 -2.46
C VAL A 141 22.58 20.47 -3.14
N VAL A 142 21.97 19.35 -2.77
CA VAL A 142 20.68 18.92 -3.32
C VAL A 142 19.73 18.50 -2.21
N GLN A 143 18.45 18.65 -2.47
CA GLN A 143 17.36 18.16 -1.64
C GLN A 143 16.65 17.02 -2.37
N VAL A 144 16.30 15.96 -1.66
CA VAL A 144 15.49 14.88 -2.20
C VAL A 144 14.05 15.36 -2.36
N ALA A 145 13.59 15.39 -3.61
CA ALA A 145 12.24 15.82 -3.97
C ALA A 145 11.24 14.64 -4.03
N LYS A 146 11.72 13.43 -4.37
CA LYS A 146 10.94 12.19 -4.37
C LYS A 146 11.84 11.04 -3.96
N GLU A 147 11.28 10.12 -3.19
CA GLU A 147 11.95 8.91 -2.73
C GLU A 147 12.31 7.96 -3.87
N PRO A 148 13.27 7.05 -3.65
CA PRO A 148 13.51 5.93 -4.56
C PRO A 148 12.22 5.11 -4.70
N ILE A 149 11.89 4.67 -5.90
CA ILE A 149 10.72 3.80 -6.14
C ILE A 149 11.19 2.59 -6.95
N GLY A 150 11.11 1.42 -6.39
CA GLY A 150 11.54 0.16 -7.01
C GLY A 150 12.99 0.24 -7.49
N ASN A 151 13.23 0.08 -8.79
CA ASN A 151 14.58 0.11 -9.36
C ASN A 151 15.12 1.52 -9.68
N LYS A 152 14.37 2.59 -9.40
CA LYS A 152 14.77 3.97 -9.72
C LYS A 152 15.36 4.65 -8.49
N GLY A 153 16.50 5.34 -8.64
CA GLY A 153 17.09 6.18 -7.60
C GLY A 153 16.22 7.40 -7.26
N ALA A 154 16.50 8.02 -6.10
CA ALA A 154 15.79 9.22 -5.64
C ALA A 154 15.84 10.35 -6.67
N ARG A 155 14.76 11.14 -6.79
CA ARG A 155 14.80 12.39 -7.57
C ARG A 155 15.22 13.54 -6.66
N VAL A 156 16.20 14.33 -7.10
CA VAL A 156 16.73 15.45 -6.35
C VAL A 156 16.61 16.77 -7.09
N THR A 157 16.68 17.87 -6.34
CA THR A 157 16.67 19.24 -6.86
C THR A 157 17.71 20.10 -6.14
N THR A 158 18.30 21.05 -6.85
CA THR A 158 19.13 22.10 -6.23
C THR A 158 18.29 23.24 -5.64
N ASN A 159 17.01 23.30 -5.98
CA ASN A 159 16.06 24.28 -5.44
C ASN A 159 15.63 23.88 -4.02
N VAL A 160 16.51 24.11 -3.05
CA VAL A 160 16.24 23.79 -1.65
C VAL A 160 15.04 24.58 -1.15
N SER A 161 14.10 23.90 -0.49
CA SER A 161 12.95 24.46 0.20
C SER A 161 12.94 24.00 1.66
N LEU A 162 12.82 24.96 2.58
CA LEU A 162 12.80 24.69 4.02
C LEU A 162 11.41 25.03 4.56
N PRO A 163 10.57 24.01 4.83
CA PRO A 163 9.23 24.24 5.34
C PRO A 163 9.28 24.60 6.81
N GLY A 164 8.71 25.75 7.16
CA GLY A 164 8.30 26.15 8.49
C GLY A 164 6.81 25.90 8.70
N ARG A 165 6.27 26.42 9.81
CA ARG A 165 4.84 26.34 10.09
C ARG A 165 4.03 27.23 9.14
N PHE A 166 4.37 28.52 9.09
CA PHE A 166 3.66 29.54 8.33
C PHE A 166 4.32 29.85 6.99
N LEU A 167 5.62 29.64 6.87
CA LEU A 167 6.44 30.04 5.76
C LEU A 167 7.23 28.85 5.20
N VAL A 168 7.53 28.91 3.89
CA VAL A 168 8.57 28.08 3.30
C VAL A 168 9.67 29.02 2.81
N LEU A 169 10.90 28.80 3.28
CA LEU A 169 12.07 29.55 2.84
C LEU A 169 12.70 28.87 1.64
N THR A 170 12.88 29.59 0.53
CA THR A 170 13.55 29.13 -0.69
C THR A 170 14.85 29.91 -0.90
N PRO A 171 16.00 29.37 -0.43
CA PRO A 171 17.26 30.12 -0.35
C PRO A 171 17.87 30.54 -1.68
N TYR A 172 17.49 29.92 -2.78
CA TYR A 172 18.03 30.15 -4.13
C TYR A 172 17.01 30.76 -5.10
N SER A 173 15.88 31.21 -4.60
CA SER A 173 14.86 31.94 -5.37
C SER A 173 14.63 33.29 -4.72
N ASP A 174 14.19 34.30 -5.47
CA ASP A 174 13.73 35.59 -4.93
C ASP A 174 12.22 35.78 -5.08
N THR A 175 11.49 34.71 -5.36
CA THR A 175 10.04 34.70 -5.54
C THR A 175 9.31 34.81 -4.21
N ILE A 176 8.24 35.62 -4.18
CA ILE A 176 7.26 35.65 -3.09
C ILE A 176 5.98 35.02 -3.58
N GLY A 177 5.53 33.99 -2.87
CA GLY A 177 4.27 33.32 -3.12
C GLY A 177 3.36 33.36 -1.90
N VAL A 178 2.06 33.43 -2.10
CA VAL A 178 1.05 33.18 -1.07
C VAL A 178 0.18 32.03 -1.53
N SER A 179 -0.18 31.13 -0.62
CA SER A 179 -1.05 29.99 -0.93
C SER A 179 -2.34 30.47 -1.61
N ARG A 180 -2.74 29.80 -2.69
CA ARG A 180 -4.01 30.07 -3.37
C ARG A 180 -5.24 29.68 -2.53
N ARG A 181 -5.04 28.94 -1.45
CA ARG A 181 -6.09 28.47 -0.53
C ARG A 181 -6.38 29.46 0.61
N VAL A 182 -5.73 30.62 0.65
CA VAL A 182 -6.11 31.70 1.57
C VAL A 182 -7.43 32.28 1.06
N ASP A 183 -8.47 32.26 1.91
CA ASP A 183 -9.85 32.44 1.48
C ASP A 183 -10.13 33.81 0.87
N THR A 184 -9.60 34.88 1.48
CA THR A 184 -9.92 36.24 1.01
C THR A 184 -8.73 36.92 0.30
N GLU A 185 -9.02 37.64 -0.77
CA GLU A 185 -8.00 38.42 -1.50
C GLU A 185 -7.36 39.49 -0.58
N ARG A 186 -8.15 40.07 0.32
CA ARG A 186 -7.66 41.05 1.31
C ARG A 186 -6.58 40.44 2.22
N GLU A 187 -6.81 39.24 2.70
CA GLU A 187 -5.85 38.53 3.56
C GLU A 187 -4.62 38.09 2.78
N ARG A 188 -4.82 37.64 1.54
CA ARG A 188 -3.73 37.26 0.64
C ARG A 188 -2.80 38.45 0.37
N GLU A 189 -3.35 39.64 0.14
CA GLU A 189 -2.58 40.86 -0.08
C GLU A 189 -1.88 41.33 1.22
N ARG A 190 -2.56 41.22 2.38
CA ARG A 190 -1.93 41.49 3.68
C ARG A 190 -0.70 40.60 3.89
N LEU A 191 -0.86 39.29 3.70
CA LEU A 191 0.21 38.30 3.87
C LEU A 191 1.35 38.55 2.89
N ARG A 192 1.05 38.91 1.63
CA ARG A 192 2.05 39.26 0.62
C ARG A 192 2.87 40.48 1.06
N THR A 193 2.20 41.54 1.49
CA THR A 193 2.87 42.76 1.98
C THR A 193 3.78 42.47 3.17
N VAL A 194 3.33 41.65 4.11
CA VAL A 194 4.13 41.26 5.28
C VAL A 194 5.36 40.42 4.82
N ALA A 195 5.16 39.45 3.92
CA ALA A 195 6.25 38.61 3.41
C ALA A 195 7.30 39.45 2.65
N GLU A 196 6.88 40.43 1.86
CA GLU A 196 7.77 41.36 1.14
C GLU A 196 8.66 42.16 2.07
N LYS A 197 8.09 42.71 3.13
CA LYS A 197 8.83 43.46 4.15
C LYS A 197 9.82 42.61 4.93
N MET A 198 9.49 41.34 5.16
CA MET A 198 10.31 40.41 5.95
C MET A 198 11.34 39.65 5.16
N ARG A 199 11.20 39.59 3.86
CA ARG A 199 12.03 38.77 2.95
C ARG A 199 13.51 39.08 3.10
N PRO A 200 14.37 38.07 3.37
CA PRO A 200 15.82 38.24 3.34
C PRO A 200 16.30 38.48 1.91
N LYS A 201 17.31 39.34 1.74
CA LYS A 201 17.90 39.62 0.41
C LYS A 201 18.39 38.34 -0.25
N GLY A 202 17.97 38.11 -1.51
CA GLY A 202 18.39 36.97 -2.33
C GLY A 202 17.74 35.64 -1.90
N MET A 203 16.64 35.65 -1.14
CA MET A 203 15.87 34.46 -0.77
C MET A 203 14.40 34.70 -1.05
N GLY A 204 13.68 33.66 -1.42
CA GLY A 204 12.22 33.68 -1.60
C GLY A 204 11.49 33.21 -0.36
N LEU A 205 10.24 33.60 -0.28
CA LEU A 205 9.30 33.17 0.76
C LEU A 205 7.98 32.72 0.13
N ILE A 206 7.48 31.58 0.57
CA ILE A 206 6.13 31.12 0.25
C ILE A 206 5.32 31.09 1.53
N VAL A 207 4.23 31.85 1.56
CA VAL A 207 3.31 31.87 2.69
C VAL A 207 2.32 30.72 2.57
N ARG A 208 2.21 29.90 3.62
CA ARG A 208 1.34 28.72 3.67
C ARG A 208 -0.08 29.14 4.07
N THR A 209 -1.07 28.30 3.80
CA THR A 209 -2.48 28.52 4.17
C THR A 209 -2.66 28.73 5.68
N VAL A 210 -1.96 27.97 6.52
CA VAL A 210 -1.98 28.09 7.99
C VAL A 210 -1.56 29.48 8.50
N ALA A 211 -0.98 30.33 7.65
CA ALA A 211 -0.62 31.71 7.99
C ALA A 211 -1.81 32.67 7.99
N GLU A 212 -2.99 32.23 7.55
CA GLU A 212 -4.22 33.03 7.62
C GLU A 212 -4.51 33.44 9.05
N GLY A 213 -4.80 34.73 9.26
CA GLY A 213 -4.97 35.32 10.61
C GLY A 213 -3.71 35.46 11.45
N ALA A 214 -2.57 34.87 11.03
CA ALA A 214 -1.34 34.88 11.81
C ALA A 214 -0.78 36.31 11.99
N SER A 215 -0.27 36.58 13.19
CA SER A 215 0.36 37.86 13.50
C SER A 215 1.75 37.98 12.81
N GLN A 216 2.15 39.20 12.48
CA GLN A 216 3.49 39.48 11.93
C GLN A 216 4.60 38.95 12.86
N ARG A 217 4.39 38.96 14.18
CA ARG A 217 5.34 38.44 15.18
C ARG A 217 5.49 36.91 15.06
N ALA A 218 4.41 36.18 14.78
CA ALA A 218 4.46 34.72 14.54
C ALA A 218 5.24 34.39 13.27
N LEU A 219 4.93 35.08 12.18
CA LEU A 219 5.66 34.95 10.90
C LEU A 219 7.16 35.26 11.05
N SER A 220 7.52 36.32 11.82
CA SER A 220 8.91 36.70 12.09
C SER A 220 9.66 35.63 12.87
N ARG A 221 9.03 34.99 13.85
CA ARG A 221 9.62 33.88 14.63
C ARG A 221 9.93 32.66 13.71
N ASP A 222 8.97 32.31 12.88
CA ASP A 222 9.12 31.18 11.92
C ASP A 222 10.26 31.47 10.93
N LEU A 223 10.30 32.67 10.35
CA LEU A 223 11.39 33.08 9.46
C LEU A 223 12.76 33.06 10.17
N ALA A 224 12.84 33.52 11.42
CA ALA A 224 14.08 33.48 12.18
C ALA A 224 14.59 32.05 12.42
N TYR A 225 13.69 31.11 12.67
CA TYR A 225 13.99 29.68 12.77
C TYR A 225 14.54 29.14 11.45
N LEU A 226 13.85 29.38 10.33
CA LEU A 226 14.26 28.93 9.00
C LEU A 226 15.62 29.49 8.55
N ARG A 227 15.89 30.76 8.85
CA ARG A 227 17.20 31.39 8.60
C ARG A 227 18.33 30.75 9.40
N ARG A 228 18.11 30.42 10.67
CA ARG A 228 19.08 29.68 11.49
C ARG A 228 19.34 28.29 10.93
N LEU A 229 18.28 27.58 10.53
CA LEU A 229 18.38 26.27 9.90
C LEU A 229 19.23 26.32 8.62
N TRP A 230 18.91 27.25 7.71
CA TRP A 230 19.66 27.43 6.47
C TRP A 230 21.14 27.77 6.72
N THR A 231 21.41 28.64 7.68
CA THR A 231 22.79 29.01 8.04
C THR A 231 23.57 27.79 8.55
N ARG A 232 22.94 26.89 9.30
CA ARG A 232 23.52 25.63 9.77
C ARG A 232 23.83 24.69 8.59
N VAL A 233 22.88 24.49 7.68
CA VAL A 233 23.05 23.66 6.47
C VAL A 233 24.21 24.19 5.62
N ARG A 234 24.22 25.49 5.34
CA ARG A 234 25.27 26.12 4.53
C ARG A 234 26.66 26.02 5.17
N ARG A 235 26.74 26.18 6.51
CA ARG A 235 28.02 26.02 7.24
C ARG A 235 28.51 24.57 7.14
N LYS A 236 27.64 23.59 7.37
CA LYS A 236 27.98 22.16 7.27
C LYS A 236 28.43 21.79 5.84
N ALA A 237 27.73 22.30 4.80
CA ALA A 237 28.10 22.06 3.40
C ALA A 237 29.53 22.51 3.04
N ARG A 238 30.06 23.53 3.73
CA ARG A 238 31.44 24.01 3.51
C ARG A 238 32.49 23.14 4.19
N THR A 239 32.15 22.44 5.28
CA THR A 239 33.11 21.71 6.10
C THR A 239 33.18 20.22 5.78
N VAL A 240 32.08 19.61 5.31
CA VAL A 240 32.02 18.16 5.03
C VAL A 240 32.38 17.84 3.57
N LYS A 241 32.97 16.67 3.34
CA LYS A 241 33.22 16.12 2.00
C LYS A 241 31.95 15.44 1.48
N ALA A 242 31.71 15.46 0.17
CA ALA A 242 30.63 14.70 -0.47
C ALA A 242 31.04 13.22 -0.64
N PRO A 243 30.09 12.25 -0.53
CA PRO A 243 28.70 12.45 -0.17
C PRO A 243 28.48 12.61 1.34
N ALA A 244 27.53 13.47 1.77
CA ALA A 244 27.20 13.66 3.18
C ALA A 244 25.79 14.22 3.39
N VAL A 245 25.09 13.79 4.45
CA VAL A 245 23.84 14.38 4.91
C VAL A 245 24.11 15.75 5.54
N LEU A 246 23.46 16.81 5.04
CA LEU A 246 23.54 18.14 5.61
C LEU A 246 22.42 18.42 6.61
N HIS A 247 21.21 17.98 6.28
CA HIS A 247 20.02 18.12 7.10
C HIS A 247 19.10 16.93 6.85
N ARG A 248 18.54 16.37 7.93
CA ARG A 248 17.44 15.40 7.86
C ARG A 248 16.14 16.13 8.11
N GLU A 249 15.10 15.77 7.37
CA GLU A 249 13.74 16.28 7.58
C GLU A 249 13.28 15.92 9.00
N ALA A 250 12.34 16.69 9.50
CA ALA A 250 11.80 16.50 10.84
C ALA A 250 11.12 15.12 10.98
N ASN A 251 11.27 14.46 12.13
CA ASN A 251 10.56 13.21 12.45
C ASN A 251 9.04 13.41 12.47
N LEU A 252 8.27 12.33 12.52
CA LEU A 252 6.81 12.34 12.46
C LEU A 252 6.18 13.35 13.45
N ILE A 253 6.65 13.38 14.69
CA ILE A 253 6.12 14.29 15.72
C ILE A 253 6.33 15.76 15.33
N ALA A 254 7.54 16.11 14.92
CA ALA A 254 7.85 17.49 14.55
C ALA A 254 7.13 17.91 13.26
N ARG A 255 6.99 16.98 12.30
CA ARG A 255 6.16 17.19 11.10
C ARG A 255 4.69 17.38 11.48
N THR A 256 4.16 16.55 12.38
CA THR A 256 2.78 16.66 12.87
C THR A 256 2.51 18.03 13.50
N ILE A 257 3.39 18.51 14.40
CA ILE A 257 3.25 19.81 15.04
C ILE A 257 3.34 20.95 14.02
N ARG A 258 4.23 20.84 13.04
CA ARG A 258 4.42 21.86 12.01
C ARG A 258 3.25 21.92 11.01
N ASP A 259 2.76 20.75 10.58
CA ASP A 259 1.87 20.65 9.43
C ASP A 259 0.41 20.38 9.80
N HIS A 260 0.13 19.70 10.92
CA HIS A 260 -1.21 19.26 11.30
C HIS A 260 -1.75 19.95 12.55
N MET A 261 -0.89 20.46 13.44
CA MET A 261 -1.32 21.06 14.68
C MET A 261 -1.68 22.54 14.48
N ASP A 262 -2.93 22.82 14.18
CA ASP A 262 -3.52 24.16 14.03
C ASP A 262 -4.64 24.40 15.05
N GLU A 263 -5.35 25.53 14.94
CA GLU A 263 -6.43 25.90 15.87
C GLU A 263 -7.64 24.95 15.76
N SER A 264 -7.80 24.23 14.66
CA SER A 264 -8.86 23.24 14.47
C SER A 264 -8.65 21.94 15.26
N VAL A 265 -7.40 21.68 15.72
CA VAL A 265 -7.09 20.46 16.48
C VAL A 265 -7.46 20.66 17.95
N ASP A 266 -8.35 19.83 18.46
CA ASP A 266 -8.80 19.90 19.86
C ASP A 266 -7.86 19.15 20.80
N ARG A 267 -7.29 18.00 20.37
CA ARG A 267 -6.38 17.17 21.18
C ARG A 267 -5.26 16.56 20.35
N PHE A 268 -4.08 16.46 20.95
CA PHE A 268 -2.94 15.72 20.40
C PHE A 268 -2.42 14.74 21.47
N VAL A 269 -2.70 13.46 21.29
CA VAL A 269 -2.45 12.40 22.27
C VAL A 269 -1.25 11.57 21.82
N ILE A 270 -0.31 11.32 22.74
CA ILE A 270 0.93 10.57 22.48
C ILE A 270 1.07 9.50 23.56
N ASP A 271 1.40 8.27 23.19
CA ASP A 271 1.48 7.12 24.10
C ASP A 271 2.89 6.85 24.68
N ASP A 272 3.91 7.60 24.27
CA ASP A 272 5.27 7.52 24.80
C ASP A 272 5.68 8.79 25.56
N ILE A 273 6.26 8.62 26.76
CA ILE A 273 6.61 9.74 27.63
C ILE A 273 7.74 10.62 27.07
N HIS A 274 8.72 10.00 26.37
CA HIS A 274 9.86 10.73 25.80
C HIS A 274 9.43 11.50 24.55
N ALA A 275 8.59 10.87 23.71
CA ALA A 275 7.98 11.49 22.55
C ALA A 275 7.07 12.67 22.97
N PHE A 276 6.28 12.51 24.03
CA PHE A 276 5.46 13.56 24.61
C PHE A 276 6.28 14.76 25.09
N ALA A 277 7.36 14.51 25.85
CA ALA A 277 8.25 15.58 26.31
C ALA A 277 8.85 16.36 25.13
N ARG A 278 9.36 15.64 24.11
CA ARG A 278 9.87 16.25 22.87
C ARG A 278 8.80 17.05 22.13
N ALA A 279 7.58 16.53 22.03
CA ALA A 279 6.46 17.23 21.40
C ALA A 279 6.16 18.56 22.09
N LYS A 280 6.14 18.59 23.42
CA LYS A 280 5.95 19.82 24.21
C LYS A 280 7.07 20.84 24.02
N ASP A 281 8.31 20.40 23.88
CA ASP A 281 9.45 21.29 23.62
C ASP A 281 9.38 21.90 22.22
N ILE A 282 9.05 21.10 21.21
CA ILE A 282 8.86 21.54 19.83
C ILE A 282 7.70 22.54 19.76
N ALA A 283 6.55 22.20 20.37
CA ALA A 283 5.38 23.07 20.39
C ALA A 283 5.67 24.38 21.11
N SER A 284 6.45 24.37 22.20
CA SER A 284 6.88 25.59 22.89
C SER A 284 7.63 26.56 21.98
N SER A 285 8.34 26.03 20.98
CA SER A 285 9.13 26.82 20.04
C SER A 285 8.33 27.26 18.80
N LEU A 286 7.44 26.41 18.28
CA LEU A 286 6.69 26.62 17.04
C LEU A 286 5.28 27.19 17.28
N SER A 287 4.61 26.75 18.35
CA SER A 287 3.18 26.98 18.61
C SER A 287 2.89 26.97 20.11
N PRO A 288 3.41 27.92 20.87
CA PRO A 288 3.24 27.95 22.34
C PRO A 288 1.78 27.91 22.79
N GLU A 289 0.90 28.49 21.99
CA GLU A 289 -0.56 28.57 22.22
C GLU A 289 -1.25 27.20 22.16
N LEU A 290 -0.68 26.25 21.40
CA LEU A 290 -1.25 24.91 21.23
C LEU A 290 -0.64 23.86 22.17
N LYS A 291 0.38 24.23 22.95
CA LYS A 291 1.07 23.32 23.88
C LYS A 291 0.13 22.64 24.87
N GLY A 292 -0.93 23.34 25.30
CA GLY A 292 -1.93 22.83 26.25
C GLY A 292 -2.79 21.67 25.70
N ARG A 293 -2.84 21.51 24.37
CA ARG A 293 -3.61 20.44 23.69
C ARG A 293 -2.84 19.12 23.56
N ILE A 294 -1.57 19.11 23.95
CA ILE A 294 -0.73 17.89 23.90
C ILE A 294 -0.91 17.13 25.21
N GLU A 295 -1.37 15.89 25.11
CA GLU A 295 -1.68 15.01 26.22
C GLU A 295 -0.86 13.71 26.15
N LEU A 296 -0.48 13.17 27.32
CA LEU A 296 0.12 11.86 27.43
C LEU A 296 -0.98 10.83 27.65
N TYR A 297 -1.00 9.77 26.83
CA TYR A 297 -1.86 8.63 27.04
C TYR A 297 -1.32 7.73 28.16
N GLN A 298 -2.17 7.34 29.10
CA GLN A 298 -1.82 6.50 30.25
C GLN A 298 -2.81 5.34 30.46
N GLY A 299 -3.57 4.98 29.41
CA GLY A 299 -4.50 3.85 29.47
C GLY A 299 -3.78 2.49 29.48
N GLU A 300 -4.43 1.47 30.01
CA GLU A 300 -3.93 0.07 30.02
C GLU A 300 -4.02 -0.56 28.62
N VAL A 301 -5.04 -0.23 27.85
CA VAL A 301 -5.24 -0.70 26.46
C VAL A 301 -4.40 0.16 25.53
N PRO A 302 -3.71 -0.39 24.53
CA PRO A 302 -2.95 0.40 23.54
C PRO A 302 -3.79 1.52 22.92
N LEU A 303 -3.21 2.71 22.70
CA LEU A 303 -3.91 3.92 22.26
C LEU A 303 -4.77 3.68 20.99
N PHE A 304 -4.22 3.05 19.98
CA PHE A 304 -4.90 2.82 18.70
C PHE A 304 -6.03 1.80 18.81
N GLU A 305 -5.86 0.79 19.65
CA GLU A 305 -6.91 -0.18 19.96
C GLU A 305 -8.06 0.48 20.73
N ALA A 306 -7.74 1.24 21.78
CA ALA A 306 -8.72 1.98 22.58
C ALA A 306 -9.55 3.00 21.78
N ARG A 307 -9.00 3.51 20.66
CA ARG A 307 -9.65 4.45 19.74
C ARG A 307 -10.21 3.82 18.48
N GLY A 308 -10.16 2.48 18.36
CA GLY A 308 -10.66 1.74 17.21
C GLY A 308 -9.89 1.97 15.91
N VAL A 309 -8.70 2.55 15.97
CA VAL A 309 -7.87 2.87 14.80
C VAL A 309 -7.45 1.60 14.07
N GLU A 310 -7.01 0.54 14.80
CA GLU A 310 -6.59 -0.72 14.19
C GLU A 310 -7.73 -1.38 13.39
N ALA A 311 -8.94 -1.38 13.93
CA ALA A 311 -10.11 -1.92 13.24
C ALA A 311 -10.49 -1.12 11.97
N GLU A 312 -10.27 0.22 11.96
CA GLU A 312 -10.48 1.04 10.76
C GLU A 312 -9.38 0.81 9.72
N LEU A 313 -8.13 0.58 10.14
CA LEU A 313 -7.03 0.22 9.24
C LEU A 313 -7.29 -1.12 8.55
N ASP A 314 -7.75 -2.14 9.29
CA ASP A 314 -8.15 -3.43 8.74
C ASP A 314 -9.28 -3.31 7.71
N ARG A 315 -10.18 -2.33 7.88
CA ARG A 315 -11.22 -2.02 6.89
C ARG A 315 -10.66 -1.27 5.70
N ALA A 316 -9.73 -0.34 5.95
CA ALA A 316 -9.13 0.50 4.91
C ALA A 316 -8.27 -0.27 3.89
N ILE A 317 -7.76 -1.47 4.23
CA ILE A 317 -7.05 -2.32 3.26
C ILE A 317 -7.98 -3.21 2.42
N LYS A 318 -9.29 -3.28 2.78
CA LYS A 318 -10.24 -4.11 2.05
C LYS A 318 -10.72 -3.41 0.77
N ARG A 319 -10.93 -4.19 -0.28
CA ARG A 319 -11.47 -3.73 -1.56
C ARG A 319 -12.89 -3.14 -1.42
N ARG A 320 -13.73 -3.71 -0.51
CA ARG A 320 -15.12 -3.32 -0.30
C ARG A 320 -15.26 -2.44 0.94
N VAL A 321 -15.95 -1.30 0.79
CA VAL A 321 -16.30 -0.35 1.85
C VAL A 321 -17.81 -0.26 1.96
N TRP A 322 -18.35 -0.57 3.14
CA TRP A 322 -19.78 -0.52 3.39
C TRP A 322 -20.23 0.90 3.75
N LEU A 323 -21.36 1.31 3.18
CA LEU A 323 -22.07 2.55 3.50
C LEU A 323 -23.08 2.30 4.62
N LYS A 324 -23.45 3.36 5.36
CA LYS A 324 -24.43 3.28 6.45
C LYS A 324 -25.84 2.91 5.95
N CYS A 325 -26.19 3.37 4.74
CA CYS A 325 -27.45 3.03 4.09
C CYS A 325 -27.56 1.53 3.69
N GLY A 326 -26.47 0.76 3.76
CA GLY A 326 -26.42 -0.63 3.34
C GLY A 326 -25.91 -0.84 1.91
N GLY A 327 -25.60 0.23 1.19
CA GLY A 327 -24.81 0.20 -0.05
C GLY A 327 -23.32 -0.10 0.22
N TYR A 328 -22.52 -0.19 -0.81
CA TYR A 328 -21.07 -0.36 -0.67
C TYR A 328 -20.32 0.18 -1.88
N LEU A 329 -19.07 0.54 -1.63
CA LEU A 329 -18.08 0.90 -2.65
C LEU A 329 -17.18 -0.29 -2.93
N VAL A 330 -16.76 -0.46 -4.18
CA VAL A 330 -15.67 -1.34 -4.58
C VAL A 330 -14.54 -0.47 -5.12
N MET A 331 -13.35 -0.57 -4.53
CA MET A 331 -12.21 0.28 -4.88
C MET A 331 -11.06 -0.58 -5.39
N ASP A 332 -10.67 -0.35 -6.64
CA ASP A 332 -9.58 -1.08 -7.32
C ASP A 332 -8.49 -0.11 -7.75
N GLU A 333 -7.32 -0.23 -7.12
CA GLU A 333 -6.11 0.48 -7.55
C GLU A 333 -5.41 -0.35 -8.62
N THR A 334 -5.29 0.21 -9.84
CA THR A 334 -4.51 -0.38 -10.93
C THR A 334 -3.18 0.35 -11.09
N GLU A 335 -2.34 -0.08 -12.02
CA GLU A 335 -1.06 0.56 -12.30
C GLU A 335 -1.22 2.02 -12.77
N ALA A 336 -2.27 2.34 -13.52
CA ALA A 336 -2.46 3.63 -14.19
C ALA A 336 -3.49 4.54 -13.51
N LEU A 337 -4.55 3.97 -12.93
CA LEU A 337 -5.68 4.71 -12.38
C LEU A 337 -6.39 3.91 -11.28
N THR A 338 -7.18 4.59 -10.46
CA THR A 338 -8.08 3.95 -9.50
C THR A 338 -9.51 3.99 -10.01
N VAL A 339 -10.21 2.87 -9.92
CA VAL A 339 -11.63 2.76 -10.25
C VAL A 339 -12.42 2.53 -8.97
N ILE A 340 -13.53 3.25 -8.84
CA ILE A 340 -14.46 3.13 -7.71
C ILE A 340 -15.86 2.87 -8.27
N ASP A 341 -16.47 1.78 -7.84
CA ASP A 341 -17.82 1.37 -8.25
C ASP A 341 -18.78 1.48 -7.04
N VAL A 342 -19.94 2.10 -7.24
CA VAL A 342 -20.94 2.34 -6.21
C VAL A 342 -22.12 1.39 -6.40
N ASN A 343 -22.46 0.64 -5.35
CA ASN A 343 -23.50 -0.37 -5.37
C ASN A 343 -24.57 -0.09 -4.31
N THR A 344 -25.87 -0.29 -4.65
CA THR A 344 -26.98 -0.15 -3.69
C THR A 344 -26.96 -1.21 -2.59
N GLY A 345 -26.37 -2.39 -2.85
CA GLY A 345 -26.27 -3.46 -1.88
C GLY A 345 -27.65 -3.92 -1.36
N LYS A 346 -27.85 -3.76 -0.05
CA LYS A 346 -29.11 -4.08 0.63
C LYS A 346 -30.06 -2.90 0.77
N ASN A 347 -29.71 -1.72 0.25
CA ASN A 347 -30.54 -0.55 0.31
C ASN A 347 -31.66 -0.65 -0.75
N VAL A 348 -32.85 -1.07 -0.32
CA VAL A 348 -34.03 -1.22 -1.18
C VAL A 348 -34.95 0.00 -1.17
N GLY A 349 -34.59 1.05 -0.38
CA GLY A 349 -35.40 2.27 -0.25
C GLY A 349 -36.75 2.04 0.46
N THR A 350 -37.39 3.14 0.82
CA THR A 350 -38.71 3.11 1.48
C THR A 350 -39.79 3.89 0.72
N THR A 351 -39.44 4.78 -0.22
CA THR A 351 -40.39 5.69 -0.87
C THR A 351 -40.28 5.69 -2.38
N ASP A 352 -39.16 6.12 -2.96
CA ASP A 352 -38.94 6.19 -4.40
C ASP A 352 -37.54 5.67 -4.74
N LEU A 353 -37.42 5.07 -5.92
CA LEU A 353 -36.14 4.56 -6.42
C LEU A 353 -35.13 5.71 -6.65
N SER A 354 -35.59 6.82 -7.24
CA SER A 354 -34.77 7.99 -7.55
C SER A 354 -34.18 8.60 -6.27
N ASP A 355 -35.01 8.82 -5.24
CA ASP A 355 -34.57 9.36 -3.95
C ASP A 355 -33.56 8.43 -3.26
N THR A 356 -33.76 7.12 -3.37
CA THR A 356 -32.85 6.11 -2.80
C THR A 356 -31.51 6.11 -3.48
N VAL A 357 -31.49 6.22 -4.82
CA VAL A 357 -30.26 6.32 -5.62
C VAL A 357 -29.49 7.60 -5.27
N LEU A 358 -30.18 8.75 -5.26
CA LEU A 358 -29.54 10.03 -4.90
C LEU A 358 -28.96 10.02 -3.49
N ALA A 359 -29.72 9.52 -2.51
CA ALA A 359 -29.24 9.40 -1.12
C ALA A 359 -28.01 8.50 -1.01
N THR A 360 -28.02 7.35 -1.71
CA THR A 360 -26.88 6.42 -1.74
C THR A 360 -25.66 7.06 -2.40
N ASN A 361 -25.84 7.74 -3.54
CA ASN A 361 -24.75 8.41 -4.25
C ASN A 361 -24.15 9.57 -3.43
N LYS A 362 -24.95 10.34 -2.68
CA LYS A 362 -24.46 11.40 -1.79
C LYS A 362 -23.65 10.83 -0.61
N GLU A 363 -24.11 9.74 -0.01
CA GLU A 363 -23.35 9.06 1.04
C GLU A 363 -22.05 8.48 0.47
N ALA A 364 -22.13 7.85 -0.71
CA ALA A 364 -20.97 7.35 -1.44
C ALA A 364 -19.97 8.47 -1.74
N ALA A 365 -20.41 9.63 -2.23
CA ALA A 365 -19.56 10.78 -2.51
C ALA A 365 -18.79 11.25 -1.27
N THR A 366 -19.46 11.29 -0.11
CA THR A 366 -18.86 11.68 1.17
C THR A 366 -17.83 10.64 1.62
N GLU A 367 -18.18 9.35 1.54
CA GLU A 367 -17.28 8.26 1.93
C GLU A 367 -16.09 8.13 0.97
N ILE A 368 -16.29 8.32 -0.34
CA ILE A 368 -15.20 8.36 -1.32
C ILE A 368 -14.18 9.43 -0.94
N ALA A 369 -14.62 10.67 -0.64
CA ALA A 369 -13.72 11.73 -0.23
C ALA A 369 -12.92 11.35 1.02
N ARG A 370 -13.54 10.69 2.01
CA ARG A 370 -12.87 10.17 3.21
C ARG A 370 -11.85 9.09 2.85
N GLN A 371 -12.23 8.11 2.02
CA GLN A 371 -11.37 7.00 1.63
C GLN A 371 -10.16 7.46 0.81
N LEU A 372 -10.33 8.47 -0.06
CA LEU A 372 -9.22 9.06 -0.80
C LEU A 372 -8.17 9.67 0.13
N ARG A 373 -8.60 10.33 1.22
CA ARG A 373 -7.71 10.87 2.25
C ARG A 373 -7.06 9.75 3.07
N LEU A 374 -7.86 8.80 3.58
CA LEU A 374 -7.40 7.73 4.47
C LEU A 374 -6.41 6.79 3.78
N ARG A 375 -6.75 6.34 2.56
CA ARG A 375 -5.91 5.43 1.78
C ARG A 375 -4.81 6.14 0.99
N ASP A 376 -4.80 7.47 0.97
CA ASP A 376 -3.93 8.32 0.13
C ASP A 376 -3.96 7.93 -1.35
N ILE A 377 -5.14 7.58 -1.85
CA ILE A 377 -5.36 7.26 -3.27
C ILE A 377 -5.08 8.51 -4.09
N SER A 378 -4.32 8.36 -5.19
CA SER A 378 -3.82 9.49 -5.98
C SER A 378 -3.63 9.12 -7.46
N GLY A 379 -3.46 10.12 -8.30
CA GLY A 379 -3.39 9.95 -9.75
C GLY A 379 -4.75 10.20 -10.39
N ILE A 380 -5.07 9.46 -11.45
CA ILE A 380 -6.36 9.49 -12.13
C ILE A 380 -7.32 8.60 -11.35
N ILE A 381 -8.51 9.11 -11.07
CA ILE A 381 -9.57 8.40 -10.34
C ILE A 381 -10.83 8.50 -11.16
N VAL A 382 -11.48 7.36 -11.40
CA VAL A 382 -12.75 7.24 -12.10
C VAL A 382 -13.76 6.63 -11.14
N VAL A 383 -14.92 7.27 -11.00
CA VAL A 383 -15.99 6.78 -10.14
C VAL A 383 -17.23 6.48 -10.98
N ASP A 384 -17.75 5.27 -10.82
CA ASP A 384 -19.00 4.80 -11.38
C ASP A 384 -20.09 4.92 -10.32
N PHE A 385 -20.87 6.01 -10.38
CA PHE A 385 -22.01 6.22 -9.50
C PHE A 385 -23.23 5.48 -10.05
N ILE A 386 -24.18 5.16 -9.17
CA ILE A 386 -25.44 4.58 -9.60
C ILE A 386 -26.12 5.57 -10.54
N ASP A 387 -26.64 5.09 -11.68
CA ASP A 387 -27.24 5.92 -12.72
C ASP A 387 -28.33 6.85 -12.17
N MET A 388 -28.24 8.13 -12.54
CA MET A 388 -29.20 9.18 -12.21
C MET A 388 -29.74 9.79 -13.49
N GLU A 389 -31.05 9.69 -13.73
CA GLU A 389 -31.69 10.20 -14.92
C GLU A 389 -31.81 11.74 -14.93
N ASN A 390 -31.87 12.35 -13.72
CA ASN A 390 -32.09 13.78 -13.54
C ASN A 390 -30.75 14.53 -13.40
N GLU A 391 -30.52 15.53 -14.24
CA GLU A 391 -29.35 16.41 -14.21
C GLU A 391 -29.21 17.17 -12.87
N ILE A 392 -30.35 17.52 -12.22
CA ILE A 392 -30.36 18.20 -10.93
C ILE A 392 -29.75 17.30 -9.84
N ASP A 393 -30.08 16.02 -9.87
CA ASP A 393 -29.57 15.04 -8.91
C ASP A 393 -28.07 14.79 -9.13
N GLN A 394 -27.63 14.76 -10.39
CA GLN A 394 -26.21 14.69 -10.74
C GLN A 394 -25.43 15.91 -10.22
N GLU A 395 -25.97 17.12 -10.40
CA GLU A 395 -25.34 18.33 -9.86
C GLU A 395 -25.28 18.35 -8.34
N ASP A 396 -26.34 17.90 -7.65
CA ASP A 396 -26.40 17.89 -6.20
C ASP A 396 -25.42 16.86 -5.60
N MET A 397 -25.28 15.70 -6.23
CA MET A 397 -24.25 14.71 -5.90
C MET A 397 -22.84 15.31 -6.10
N LEU A 398 -22.57 15.98 -7.23
CA LEU A 398 -21.29 16.62 -7.52
C LEU A 398 -20.96 17.71 -6.49
N LYS A 399 -21.93 18.56 -6.11
CA LYS A 399 -21.75 19.57 -5.07
C LYS A 399 -21.43 18.93 -3.72
N THR A 400 -22.05 17.79 -3.40
CA THR A 400 -21.77 17.01 -2.19
C THR A 400 -20.34 16.49 -2.18
N LEU A 401 -19.87 15.88 -3.28
CA LEU A 401 -18.49 15.42 -3.42
C LEU A 401 -17.49 16.57 -3.29
N GLN A 402 -17.71 17.67 -4.02
CA GLN A 402 -16.83 18.86 -3.96
C GLN A 402 -16.74 19.44 -2.56
N ARG A 403 -17.87 19.49 -1.81
CA ARG A 403 -17.89 19.93 -0.42
C ARG A 403 -17.06 19.00 0.49
N ALA A 404 -17.24 17.67 0.35
CA ALA A 404 -16.49 16.69 1.11
C ALA A 404 -14.98 16.73 0.84
N LEU A 405 -14.58 17.05 -0.41
CA LEU A 405 -13.18 17.19 -0.81
C LEU A 405 -12.50 18.48 -0.32
N ARG A 406 -13.24 19.51 0.16
CA ARG A 406 -12.63 20.75 0.68
C ARG A 406 -11.67 20.48 1.84
N GLY A 407 -11.95 19.47 2.67
CA GLY A 407 -11.10 19.07 3.78
C GLY A 407 -9.78 18.39 3.38
N ASP A 408 -9.60 18.00 2.12
CA ASP A 408 -8.37 17.37 1.66
C ASP A 408 -7.25 18.40 1.49
N ARG A 409 -6.11 18.15 2.13
CA ARG A 409 -4.91 19.01 2.02
C ARG A 409 -4.20 18.84 0.70
N THR A 410 -4.41 17.72 0.01
CA THR A 410 -3.85 17.44 -1.31
C THR A 410 -4.68 18.11 -2.40
N ARG A 411 -4.04 18.51 -3.47
CA ARG A 411 -4.75 19.12 -4.60
C ARG A 411 -5.57 18.06 -5.32
N VAL A 412 -6.88 18.26 -5.31
CA VAL A 412 -7.86 17.48 -6.08
C VAL A 412 -8.46 18.37 -7.17
N THR A 413 -8.70 17.80 -8.34
CA THR A 413 -9.41 18.46 -9.44
C THR A 413 -10.49 17.50 -9.93
N VAL A 414 -11.75 17.90 -9.77
CA VAL A 414 -12.92 17.18 -10.29
C VAL A 414 -13.20 17.72 -11.68
N LEU A 415 -13.18 16.87 -12.71
CA LEU A 415 -13.41 17.24 -14.11
C LEU A 415 -14.90 17.22 -14.47
N GLY A 416 -15.68 16.37 -13.81
CA GLY A 416 -17.12 16.22 -14.02
C GLY A 416 -17.53 14.83 -14.48
N LEU A 417 -18.80 14.69 -14.87
CA LEU A 417 -19.34 13.44 -15.43
C LEU A 417 -19.07 13.35 -16.93
N THR A 418 -18.64 12.19 -17.38
CA THR A 418 -18.48 11.88 -18.81
C THR A 418 -19.82 11.58 -19.45
N ARG A 419 -19.85 11.44 -20.80
CA ARG A 419 -21.03 10.99 -21.52
C ARG A 419 -21.50 9.57 -21.17
N LEU A 420 -20.65 8.79 -20.52
CA LEU A 420 -20.95 7.45 -20.04
C LEU A 420 -21.45 7.44 -18.58
N GLY A 421 -21.63 8.61 -17.95
CA GLY A 421 -22.03 8.71 -16.54
C GLY A 421 -20.88 8.58 -15.54
N LEU A 422 -19.63 8.33 -15.99
CA LEU A 422 -18.50 8.17 -15.11
C LEU A 422 -17.97 9.52 -14.61
N LEU A 423 -17.72 9.66 -13.32
CA LEU A 423 -17.06 10.82 -12.76
C LEU A 423 -15.54 10.71 -12.94
N GLU A 424 -14.95 11.73 -13.53
CA GLU A 424 -13.48 11.85 -13.68
C GLU A 424 -12.93 12.87 -12.70
N MET A 425 -11.87 12.47 -11.99
CA MET A 425 -11.14 13.37 -11.11
C MET A 425 -9.65 13.01 -11.05
N THR A 426 -8.85 13.95 -10.58
CA THR A 426 -7.42 13.72 -10.33
C THR A 426 -7.05 14.19 -8.93
N ARG A 427 -6.18 13.43 -8.24
CA ARG A 427 -5.58 13.81 -6.97
C ARG A 427 -4.05 13.72 -7.07
N LYS A 428 -3.35 14.79 -6.68
CA LYS A 428 -1.89 14.85 -6.78
C LYS A 428 -1.25 13.74 -5.95
N LYS A 429 -0.35 12.94 -6.55
CA LYS A 429 0.43 11.93 -5.83
C LYS A 429 1.50 12.61 -4.96
N VAL A 430 1.40 12.40 -3.65
CA VAL A 430 2.33 12.95 -2.65
C VAL A 430 3.18 11.84 -2.03
N ARG A 431 2.57 10.70 -1.73
CA ARG A 431 3.21 9.51 -1.16
C ARG A 431 2.59 8.23 -1.73
N GLU A 432 3.02 7.07 -1.29
CA GLU A 432 2.41 5.79 -1.64
C GLU A 432 1.08 5.60 -0.92
N SER A 433 0.17 4.84 -1.54
CA SER A 433 -1.13 4.54 -0.92
C SER A 433 -0.95 3.68 0.34
N LEU A 434 -1.91 3.79 1.27
CA LEU A 434 -1.93 3.04 2.52
C LEU A 434 -1.86 1.52 2.28
N VAL A 435 -2.55 1.04 1.25
CA VAL A 435 -2.54 -0.38 0.87
C VAL A 435 -1.11 -0.82 0.52
N ASN A 436 -0.38 -0.05 -0.28
CA ASN A 436 1.01 -0.37 -0.66
C ASN A 436 1.98 -0.30 0.53
N GLN A 437 1.71 0.58 1.51
CA GLN A 437 2.54 0.69 2.72
C GLN A 437 2.31 -0.45 3.72
N LEU A 438 1.09 -1.00 3.78
CA LEU A 438 0.69 -2.03 4.77
C LEU A 438 0.70 -3.45 4.20
N THR A 439 0.73 -3.62 2.87
CA THR A 439 0.61 -4.94 2.25
C THR A 439 1.76 -5.22 1.27
N ARG A 440 1.87 -6.47 0.87
CA ARG A 440 2.76 -6.90 -0.20
C ARG A 440 1.97 -7.64 -1.26
N VAL A 441 2.50 -7.68 -2.48
CA VAL A 441 1.92 -8.47 -3.56
C VAL A 441 1.81 -9.93 -3.14
N CYS A 442 0.65 -10.53 -3.36
CA CYS A 442 0.41 -11.93 -3.04
C CYS A 442 1.30 -12.84 -3.91
N PRO A 443 2.19 -13.68 -3.33
CA PRO A 443 3.08 -14.54 -4.10
C PRO A 443 2.35 -15.62 -4.90
N GLU A 444 1.14 -16.03 -4.48
CA GLU A 444 0.36 -17.06 -5.16
C GLU A 444 -0.22 -16.57 -6.50
N CYS A 445 -0.78 -15.36 -6.53
CA CYS A 445 -1.42 -14.83 -7.73
C CYS A 445 -0.64 -13.69 -8.40
N ASP A 446 0.50 -13.29 -7.84
CA ASP A 446 1.31 -12.18 -8.34
C ASP A 446 0.45 -10.90 -8.58
N GLY A 447 -0.43 -10.62 -7.62
CA GLY A 447 -1.36 -9.48 -7.65
C GLY A 447 -2.56 -9.63 -8.59
N ARG A 448 -2.71 -10.75 -9.31
CA ARG A 448 -3.79 -10.96 -10.29
C ARG A 448 -5.17 -11.18 -9.68
N GLY A 449 -5.25 -11.57 -8.39
CA GLY A 449 -6.51 -11.84 -7.69
C GLY A 449 -7.15 -13.19 -8.03
N HIS A 450 -6.57 -13.97 -8.96
CA HIS A 450 -7.02 -15.31 -9.35
C HIS A 450 -5.82 -16.20 -9.70
N ILE A 451 -5.99 -17.49 -9.48
CA ILE A 451 -5.02 -18.55 -9.78
C ILE A 451 -5.66 -19.58 -10.70
N LEU A 452 -4.86 -20.46 -11.27
CA LEU A 452 -5.39 -21.57 -12.06
C LEU A 452 -6.18 -22.52 -11.16
N SER A 453 -7.29 -23.06 -11.68
CA SER A 453 -8.04 -24.11 -10.99
C SER A 453 -7.24 -25.41 -10.92
N GLU A 454 -7.51 -26.20 -9.90
CA GLU A 454 -6.80 -27.44 -9.59
C GLU A 454 -6.82 -28.42 -10.75
N ASP A 455 -7.93 -28.50 -11.49
CA ASP A 455 -8.07 -29.39 -12.66
C ASP A 455 -7.16 -28.94 -13.83
N VAL A 456 -7.00 -27.62 -14.03
CA VAL A 456 -6.07 -27.09 -15.05
C VAL A 456 -4.64 -27.35 -14.66
N VAL A 457 -4.29 -27.17 -13.39
CA VAL A 457 -2.96 -27.44 -12.87
C VAL A 457 -2.66 -28.94 -12.98
N ALA A 458 -3.59 -29.82 -12.57
CA ALA A 458 -3.43 -31.26 -12.69
C ALA A 458 -3.20 -31.71 -14.15
N ARG A 459 -3.93 -31.14 -15.13
CA ARG A 459 -3.68 -31.41 -16.55
C ARG A 459 -2.28 -31.02 -17.02
N ARG A 460 -1.77 -29.88 -16.55
CA ARG A 460 -0.39 -29.44 -16.84
C ARG A 460 0.63 -30.38 -16.22
N PHE A 461 0.40 -30.81 -14.98
CA PHE A 461 1.30 -31.74 -14.29
C PHE A 461 1.27 -33.12 -14.95
N ARG A 462 0.10 -33.60 -15.37
CA ARG A 462 -0.03 -34.84 -16.16
C ARG A 462 0.89 -34.80 -17.40
N GLN A 463 0.86 -33.72 -18.18
CA GLN A 463 1.70 -33.59 -19.35
C GLN A 463 3.20 -33.58 -18.98
N ARG A 464 3.58 -32.80 -17.95
CA ARG A 464 4.97 -32.74 -17.49
C ARG A 464 5.49 -34.09 -16.98
N ILE A 465 4.66 -34.89 -16.33
CA ILE A 465 5.00 -36.25 -15.88
C ILE A 465 5.27 -37.16 -17.08
N ILE A 466 4.37 -37.14 -18.07
CA ILE A 466 4.53 -37.94 -19.30
C ILE A 466 5.81 -37.54 -20.04
N ASP A 467 6.04 -36.25 -20.24
CA ASP A 467 7.21 -35.75 -20.95
C ASP A 467 8.50 -36.13 -20.20
N LYS A 468 8.50 -36.06 -18.87
CA LYS A 468 9.67 -36.38 -18.05
C LYS A 468 9.99 -37.88 -18.07
N LEU A 469 8.99 -38.73 -18.00
CA LEU A 469 9.18 -40.18 -18.13
C LEU A 469 9.72 -40.57 -19.52
N ARG A 470 9.22 -39.95 -20.59
CA ARG A 470 9.75 -40.13 -21.94
C ARG A 470 11.18 -39.65 -22.09
N GLU A 471 11.52 -38.51 -21.52
CA GLU A 471 12.87 -37.94 -21.56
C GLU A 471 13.90 -38.82 -20.83
N THR A 472 13.53 -39.34 -19.67
CA THR A 472 14.45 -40.13 -18.82
C THR A 472 14.47 -41.60 -19.16
N GLY A 473 13.43 -42.15 -19.79
CA GLY A 473 13.26 -43.60 -20.03
C GLY A 473 13.10 -44.40 -18.72
N ALA A 474 12.78 -43.75 -17.60
CA ALA A 474 12.65 -44.40 -16.30
C ALA A 474 11.35 -45.20 -16.20
N GLU A 475 11.36 -46.27 -15.40
CA GLU A 475 10.20 -47.14 -15.19
C GLU A 475 9.10 -46.51 -14.33
N SER A 476 9.48 -45.56 -13.47
CA SER A 476 8.55 -44.96 -12.50
C SER A 476 8.99 -43.58 -12.03
N ILE A 477 8.01 -42.81 -11.54
CA ILE A 477 8.20 -41.49 -10.93
C ILE A 477 7.35 -41.30 -9.68
N LEU A 478 7.92 -40.67 -8.65
CA LEU A 478 7.20 -40.17 -7.49
C LEU A 478 7.16 -38.65 -7.56
N VAL A 479 5.95 -38.09 -7.58
CA VAL A 479 5.70 -36.64 -7.56
C VAL A 479 4.97 -36.22 -6.29
N GLU A 480 5.31 -35.04 -5.81
CA GLU A 480 4.64 -34.40 -4.66
C GLU A 480 4.06 -33.08 -5.12
N THR A 481 2.80 -32.81 -4.74
CA THR A 481 2.08 -31.59 -5.09
C THR A 481 1.02 -31.28 -4.02
N HIS A 482 0.36 -30.10 -4.12
CA HIS A 482 -0.72 -29.75 -3.22
C HIS A 482 -1.82 -30.83 -3.17
N PRO A 483 -2.40 -31.15 -1.99
CA PRO A 483 -3.37 -32.25 -1.84
C PRO A 483 -4.57 -32.15 -2.77
N SER A 484 -5.12 -30.93 -3.00
CA SER A 484 -6.24 -30.74 -3.93
C SER A 484 -5.85 -31.11 -5.37
N VAL A 485 -4.65 -30.77 -5.84
CA VAL A 485 -4.15 -31.12 -7.16
C VAL A 485 -3.84 -32.62 -7.25
N ALA A 486 -3.25 -33.20 -6.20
CA ALA A 486 -3.03 -34.65 -6.10
C ALA A 486 -4.35 -35.43 -6.22
N SER A 487 -5.40 -34.95 -5.58
CA SER A 487 -6.75 -35.54 -5.70
C SER A 487 -7.27 -35.54 -7.14
N HIS A 488 -7.04 -34.47 -7.90
CA HIS A 488 -7.40 -34.40 -9.33
C HIS A 488 -6.53 -35.29 -10.22
N LEU A 489 -5.23 -35.44 -9.92
CA LEU A 489 -4.33 -36.36 -10.63
C LEU A 489 -4.72 -37.82 -10.41
N ILE A 490 -5.11 -38.17 -9.20
CA ILE A 490 -5.52 -39.54 -8.82
C ILE A 490 -6.93 -39.84 -9.37
N GLY A 491 -7.84 -38.90 -9.20
CA GLY A 491 -9.25 -39.00 -9.59
C GLY A 491 -10.07 -40.03 -8.79
N PRO A 492 -11.40 -40.07 -8.98
CA PRO A 492 -12.27 -40.99 -8.29
C PRO A 492 -11.86 -42.44 -8.52
N GLY A 493 -11.61 -43.18 -7.40
CA GLY A 493 -11.17 -44.57 -7.47
C GLY A 493 -9.84 -44.80 -8.22
N GLY A 494 -9.01 -43.75 -8.40
CA GLY A 494 -7.73 -43.85 -9.10
C GLY A 494 -7.85 -43.90 -10.62
N MET A 495 -8.98 -43.52 -11.22
CA MET A 495 -9.21 -43.59 -12.66
C MET A 495 -8.24 -42.69 -13.46
N ASN A 496 -8.09 -41.42 -13.03
CA ASN A 496 -7.21 -40.48 -13.73
C ASN A 496 -5.74 -40.91 -13.67
N LEU A 497 -5.33 -41.49 -12.54
CA LEU A 497 -3.98 -42.03 -12.37
C LEU A 497 -3.71 -43.22 -13.31
N LYS A 498 -4.69 -44.13 -13.46
CA LYS A 498 -4.58 -45.25 -14.41
C LYS A 498 -4.48 -44.78 -15.85
N GLU A 499 -5.26 -43.79 -16.24
CA GLU A 499 -5.18 -43.17 -17.56
C GLU A 499 -3.81 -42.49 -17.79
N LEU A 500 -3.27 -41.82 -16.76
CA LEU A 500 -1.96 -41.20 -16.78
C LEU A 500 -0.87 -42.27 -16.99
N GLU A 501 -0.92 -43.37 -16.22
CA GLU A 501 0.02 -44.49 -16.36
C GLU A 501 -0.05 -45.17 -17.75
N GLN A 502 -1.26 -45.33 -18.26
CA GLN A 502 -1.46 -45.86 -19.63
C GLN A 502 -0.86 -44.93 -20.70
N ALA A 503 -1.07 -43.62 -20.57
CA ALA A 503 -0.53 -42.63 -21.50
C ALA A 503 1.00 -42.47 -21.41
N ALA A 504 1.55 -42.65 -20.20
CA ALA A 504 2.99 -42.62 -19.97
C ALA A 504 3.71 -43.93 -20.33
N GLY A 505 3.00 -45.07 -20.26
CA GLY A 505 3.57 -46.43 -20.37
C GLY A 505 4.35 -46.86 -19.12
N HIS A 506 4.28 -46.12 -18.03
CA HIS A 506 5.12 -46.24 -16.85
C HIS A 506 4.29 -46.03 -15.58
N SER A 507 4.78 -46.48 -14.41
CA SER A 507 4.10 -46.31 -13.13
C SER A 507 4.31 -44.90 -12.58
N VAL A 508 3.24 -44.32 -12.04
CA VAL A 508 3.25 -42.97 -11.43
C VAL A 508 2.75 -43.04 -10.00
N PHE A 509 3.51 -42.45 -9.09
CA PHE A 509 3.11 -42.28 -7.68
C PHE A 509 2.91 -40.80 -7.40
N VAL A 510 1.76 -40.46 -6.77
CA VAL A 510 1.38 -39.09 -6.47
C VAL A 510 1.17 -38.96 -4.97
N ARG A 511 1.85 -37.99 -4.37
CA ARG A 511 1.76 -37.65 -2.94
C ARG A 511 1.21 -36.23 -2.77
N GLY A 512 0.28 -36.05 -1.84
CA GLY A 512 -0.21 -34.74 -1.44
C GLY A 512 0.59 -34.17 -0.28
N SER A 513 1.01 -32.90 -0.39
CA SER A 513 1.76 -32.21 0.65
C SER A 513 1.28 -30.77 0.80
N ASN A 514 0.93 -30.36 2.01
CA ASN A 514 0.55 -28.98 2.34
C ASN A 514 1.73 -28.00 2.27
N LEU A 515 2.97 -28.52 2.10
CA LEU A 515 4.17 -27.71 1.90
C LEU A 515 4.39 -27.31 0.43
N CYS A 516 3.58 -27.83 -0.49
CA CYS A 516 3.60 -27.46 -1.90
C CYS A 516 2.56 -26.38 -2.16
N ALA A 517 2.93 -25.32 -2.87
CA ALA A 517 1.98 -24.39 -3.43
C ALA A 517 1.10 -25.07 -4.49
N LEU A 518 -0.10 -24.53 -4.75
CA LEU A 518 -1.06 -25.17 -5.68
C LEU A 518 -0.50 -25.35 -7.09
N HIS A 519 0.36 -24.43 -7.53
CA HIS A 519 1.00 -24.48 -8.86
C HIS A 519 2.38 -25.19 -8.86
N GLU A 520 2.79 -25.77 -7.73
CA GLU A 520 4.09 -26.42 -7.56
C GLU A 520 3.95 -27.95 -7.65
N MET A 521 4.86 -28.57 -8.40
CA MET A 521 5.06 -30.02 -8.43
C MET A 521 6.54 -30.33 -8.25
N LYS A 522 6.88 -31.06 -7.20
CA LYS A 522 8.21 -31.57 -6.92
C LYS A 522 8.34 -32.99 -7.46
N MET A 523 9.38 -33.26 -8.21
CA MET A 523 9.75 -34.61 -8.64
C MET A 523 10.68 -35.17 -7.56
N ILE A 524 10.15 -36.03 -6.69
CA ILE A 524 10.88 -36.56 -5.53
C ILE A 524 11.89 -37.61 -5.97
N HIS A 525 11.46 -38.57 -6.81
CA HIS A 525 12.35 -39.59 -7.31
C HIS A 525 11.90 -40.07 -8.70
N ILE A 526 12.89 -40.39 -9.56
CA ILE A 526 12.70 -40.95 -10.89
C ILE A 526 13.67 -42.11 -11.02
N GLY A 527 13.21 -43.33 -11.27
CA GLY A 527 14.07 -44.49 -11.29
C GLY A 527 13.34 -45.80 -11.62
N THR A 528 13.85 -46.90 -11.10
CA THR A 528 13.20 -48.21 -11.22
C THR A 528 11.91 -48.23 -10.39
N LYS A 529 10.98 -49.12 -10.78
CA LYS A 529 9.70 -49.22 -10.05
C LYS A 529 9.91 -49.59 -8.58
N ALA A 530 10.87 -50.47 -8.25
CA ALA A 530 11.15 -50.89 -6.88
C ALA A 530 11.66 -49.75 -6.00
N GLU A 531 12.57 -48.90 -6.52
CA GLU A 531 13.09 -47.73 -5.79
C GLU A 531 12.00 -46.69 -5.49
N VAL A 532 11.17 -46.42 -6.50
CA VAL A 532 10.09 -45.43 -6.35
C VAL A 532 9.01 -45.95 -5.39
N GLU A 533 8.67 -47.24 -5.47
CA GLU A 533 7.65 -47.86 -4.61
C GLU A 533 8.10 -47.87 -3.14
N ALA A 534 9.37 -48.21 -2.88
CA ALA A 534 9.93 -48.14 -1.52
C ALA A 534 9.87 -46.73 -0.88
N LEU A 535 10.01 -45.68 -1.69
CA LEU A 535 9.89 -44.30 -1.23
C LEU A 535 8.44 -43.82 -1.15
N ALA A 536 7.56 -44.32 -2.01
CA ALA A 536 6.16 -43.92 -2.10
C ALA A 536 5.29 -44.55 -1.00
N LEU A 537 5.65 -45.73 -0.54
CA LEU A 537 4.92 -46.49 0.49
C LEU A 537 5.72 -46.48 1.81
N PRO A 538 5.54 -45.46 2.64
CA PRO A 538 6.29 -45.32 3.90
C PRO A 538 5.87 -46.32 4.96
N VAL A 539 4.80 -47.09 4.71
CA VAL A 539 4.25 -48.09 5.63
C VAL A 539 3.88 -49.36 4.90
N HIS A 540 3.96 -50.49 5.58
CA HIS A 540 3.58 -51.80 5.08
C HIS A 540 2.46 -52.42 5.92
N GLU A 541 1.78 -53.43 5.37
CA GLU A 541 0.75 -54.17 6.10
C GLU A 541 1.37 -54.85 7.34
N GLY A 542 0.74 -54.66 8.48
CA GLY A 542 1.21 -55.14 9.78
C GLY A 542 2.13 -54.18 10.54
N ASP A 543 2.54 -53.08 9.96
CA ASP A 543 3.36 -52.08 10.68
C ASP A 543 2.57 -51.43 11.79
N ARG A 544 3.22 -51.26 12.97
CA ARG A 544 2.72 -50.43 14.07
C ARG A 544 3.42 -49.11 14.05
N ILE A 545 2.65 -48.03 13.93
CA ILE A 545 3.14 -46.67 13.77
C ILE A 545 2.42 -45.72 14.71
N ASN A 546 3.11 -44.67 15.16
CA ASN A 546 2.52 -43.58 15.91
C ASN A 546 2.12 -42.46 14.94
N VAL A 547 0.85 -42.07 14.94
CA VAL A 547 0.31 -41.04 14.08
C VAL A 547 -0.47 -40.01 14.86
N VAL A 548 -0.56 -38.78 14.32
CA VAL A 548 -1.46 -37.73 14.82
C VAL A 548 -2.67 -37.70 13.92
N VAL A 549 -3.87 -37.76 14.49
CA VAL A 549 -5.11 -37.61 13.71
C VAL A 549 -5.31 -36.14 13.39
N GLU A 550 -5.15 -35.77 12.12
CA GLU A 550 -5.21 -34.37 11.68
C GLU A 550 -6.66 -33.89 11.44
N GLU A 551 -7.49 -34.75 10.86
CA GLU A 551 -8.85 -34.38 10.47
C GLU A 551 -9.79 -35.61 10.47
N ARG A 552 -11.09 -35.34 10.41
CA ARG A 552 -12.11 -36.42 10.23
C ARG A 552 -12.18 -36.83 8.77
N HIS A 553 -12.38 -38.12 8.51
CA HIS A 553 -12.57 -38.60 7.15
C HIS A 553 -13.87 -38.03 6.55
N ALA A 554 -13.75 -37.39 5.36
CA ALA A 554 -14.83 -36.62 4.73
C ALA A 554 -16.12 -37.43 4.46
N THR A 555 -15.98 -38.72 4.04
CA THR A 555 -17.13 -39.61 3.72
C THR A 555 -17.53 -40.51 4.88
N ASN A 556 -16.62 -40.82 5.80
CA ASN A 556 -16.91 -41.65 6.98
C ASN A 556 -16.47 -40.93 8.27
N PRO A 557 -17.32 -40.06 8.87
CA PRO A 557 -16.96 -39.25 10.04
C PRO A 557 -16.52 -40.04 11.28
N LYS A 558 -16.72 -41.36 11.28
CA LYS A 558 -16.24 -42.25 12.36
C LYS A 558 -14.71 -42.46 12.28
N ASN A 559 -14.14 -42.38 11.09
CA ASN A 559 -12.71 -42.54 10.85
C ASN A 559 -11.98 -41.20 10.97
N GLY A 560 -10.68 -41.26 11.29
CA GLY A 560 -9.77 -40.13 11.30
C GLY A 560 -8.72 -40.26 10.18
N ILE A 561 -8.26 -39.13 9.70
CA ILE A 561 -7.16 -39.06 8.75
C ILE A 561 -5.88 -38.64 9.46
N ALA A 562 -4.84 -39.43 9.29
CA ALA A 562 -3.48 -39.07 9.67
C ALA A 562 -2.59 -39.02 8.42
N ARG A 563 -1.43 -38.35 8.49
CA ARG A 563 -0.46 -38.32 7.38
C ARG A 563 0.93 -38.65 7.88
N MET A 564 1.63 -39.48 7.11
CA MET A 564 3.05 -39.77 7.31
C MET A 564 3.82 -39.41 6.03
N ALA A 565 4.67 -38.39 6.13
CA ALA A 565 5.41 -37.86 4.96
C ALA A 565 4.51 -37.58 3.74
N GLY A 566 3.29 -37.08 3.97
CA GLY A 566 2.29 -36.79 2.92
C GLY A 566 1.48 -38.01 2.44
N TYR A 567 1.77 -39.21 2.91
CA TYR A 567 0.97 -40.41 2.65
C TYR A 567 -0.20 -40.48 3.61
N VAL A 568 -1.40 -40.68 3.09
CA VAL A 568 -2.66 -40.65 3.86
C VAL A 568 -2.89 -41.97 4.56
N ILE A 569 -3.28 -41.94 5.84
CA ILE A 569 -3.62 -43.08 6.65
C ILE A 569 -5.05 -42.88 7.18
N ASP A 570 -5.99 -43.70 6.69
CA ASP A 570 -7.36 -43.73 7.18
C ASP A 570 -7.41 -44.62 8.42
N VAL A 571 -7.60 -44.02 9.60
CA VAL A 571 -7.61 -44.70 10.89
C VAL A 571 -9.05 -44.97 11.30
N GLU A 572 -9.38 -46.24 11.39
CA GLU A 572 -10.72 -46.69 11.81
C GLU A 572 -11.05 -46.19 13.22
N ALA A 573 -12.29 -45.73 13.41
CA ALA A 573 -12.86 -45.22 14.66
C ALA A 573 -12.10 -44.02 15.31
N ALA A 574 -11.18 -43.36 14.59
CA ALA A 574 -10.41 -42.22 15.08
C ALA A 574 -11.05 -40.84 14.81
N GLY A 575 -12.22 -40.78 14.17
CA GLY A 575 -12.88 -39.51 13.85
C GLY A 575 -13.18 -38.58 15.04
N PRO A 576 -13.54 -39.07 16.24
CA PRO A 576 -13.71 -38.28 17.45
C PRO A 576 -12.37 -37.82 18.09
N ARG A 577 -11.24 -38.35 17.65
CA ARG A 577 -9.91 -38.23 18.28
C ARG A 577 -8.96 -37.31 17.49
N VAL A 578 -9.52 -36.35 16.79
CA VAL A 578 -8.71 -35.33 16.07
C VAL A 578 -7.83 -34.57 17.05
N GLY A 579 -6.53 -34.52 16.77
CA GLY A 579 -5.48 -33.93 17.63
C GLY A 579 -4.77 -34.96 18.51
N ASP A 580 -5.29 -36.18 18.66
CA ASP A 580 -4.68 -37.22 19.50
C ASP A 580 -3.50 -37.90 18.80
N HIS A 581 -2.50 -38.29 19.59
CA HIS A 581 -1.41 -39.19 19.18
C HIS A 581 -1.86 -40.63 19.43
N LEU A 582 -1.93 -41.43 18.36
CA LEU A 582 -2.42 -42.80 18.43
C LEU A 582 -1.38 -43.75 17.87
N GLU A 583 -1.18 -44.88 18.56
CA GLU A 583 -0.52 -46.05 17.98
C GLU A 583 -1.52 -46.82 17.16
N VAL A 584 -1.23 -47.05 15.89
CA VAL A 584 -2.11 -47.72 14.94
C VAL A 584 -1.36 -48.84 14.24
N GLU A 585 -2.08 -49.91 13.94
CA GLU A 585 -1.60 -51.04 13.12
C GLU A 585 -2.15 -50.92 11.71
N VAL A 586 -1.28 -50.93 10.71
CA VAL A 586 -1.66 -50.86 9.29
C VAL A 586 -2.30 -52.14 8.85
N ILE A 587 -3.60 -52.10 8.52
CA ILE A 587 -4.36 -53.25 8.02
C ILE A 587 -4.06 -53.51 6.55
N ARG A 588 -3.97 -52.43 5.77
CA ARG A 588 -3.76 -52.50 4.34
C ARG A 588 -3.02 -51.27 3.83
N ALA A 589 -1.97 -51.45 3.08
CA ALA A 589 -1.22 -50.39 2.41
C ALA A 589 -1.55 -50.37 0.91
N LEU A 590 -2.13 -49.26 0.42
CA LEU A 590 -2.44 -49.04 -0.98
C LEU A 590 -1.50 -47.95 -1.55
N ARG A 591 -1.45 -47.77 -2.86
CA ARG A 591 -0.56 -46.77 -3.49
C ARG A 591 -0.82 -45.33 -3.08
N THR A 592 -2.03 -45.02 -2.66
CA THR A 592 -2.47 -43.64 -2.38
C THR A 592 -2.82 -43.38 -0.93
N PHE A 593 -3.13 -44.43 -0.17
CA PHE A 593 -3.46 -44.38 1.25
C PHE A 593 -3.30 -45.75 1.90
N ALA A 594 -3.19 -45.76 3.22
CA ALA A 594 -3.33 -46.98 4.03
C ALA A 594 -4.61 -46.93 4.87
N THR A 595 -5.12 -48.10 5.22
CA THR A 595 -6.10 -48.27 6.29
C THR A 595 -5.42 -48.84 7.51
N ALA A 596 -5.70 -48.25 8.67
CA ALA A 596 -5.12 -48.68 9.93
C ALA A 596 -6.19 -48.75 11.03
N ARG A 597 -5.96 -49.56 12.04
CA ARG A 597 -6.81 -49.64 13.24
C ARG A 597 -6.02 -49.19 14.47
N ILE A 598 -6.73 -48.63 15.43
CA ILE A 598 -6.13 -48.24 16.70
C ILE A 598 -5.69 -49.49 17.44
N VAL A 599 -4.43 -49.56 17.87
CA VAL A 599 -3.96 -50.59 18.79
C VAL A 599 -4.52 -50.21 20.15
N SER A 600 -5.47 -51.00 20.70
CA SER A 600 -6.02 -50.76 22.03
C SER A 600 -4.87 -50.81 23.04
N GLN A 601 -4.64 -49.71 23.74
CA GLN A 601 -3.83 -49.73 24.95
C GLN A 601 -4.54 -50.62 25.97
N GLU A 602 -4.06 -51.83 26.17
CA GLU A 602 -4.24 -52.48 27.46
C GLU A 602 -3.56 -51.56 28.48
N ASP A 603 -4.28 -51.21 29.54
CA ASP A 603 -3.85 -50.33 30.62
C ASP A 603 -2.38 -50.62 31.07
N HIS A 604 -1.46 -49.89 30.56
CA HIS A 604 -0.21 -49.65 31.28
C HIS A 604 -0.43 -48.38 32.12
N SER A 605 -1.02 -48.59 33.30
CA SER A 605 -0.86 -47.74 34.45
C SER A 605 0.65 -47.69 34.73
N VAL A 606 1.33 -46.66 34.21
CA VAL A 606 2.69 -46.33 34.63
C VAL A 606 2.60 -45.85 36.07
N GLU A 607 2.89 -46.73 37.01
CA GLU A 607 3.26 -46.35 38.37
C GLU A 607 4.44 -45.37 38.27
N LEU A 608 4.15 -44.12 38.53
CA LEU A 608 5.18 -43.09 38.71
C LEU A 608 6.07 -43.54 39.93
N PRO A 609 7.39 -43.58 39.77
CA PRO A 609 8.26 -43.90 40.91
C PRO A 609 8.06 -42.85 42.01
N LEU A 610 7.88 -43.35 43.24
CA LEU A 610 7.66 -42.62 44.50
C LEU A 610 8.71 -41.55 44.87
N SER A 611 9.68 -41.23 44.00
CA SER A 611 10.75 -40.26 44.24
C SER A 611 10.43 -38.81 43.86
N ILE A 612 9.28 -38.48 43.34
CA ILE A 612 8.91 -37.11 42.97
C ILE A 612 7.90 -36.46 43.93
N GLN A 613 7.32 -37.25 44.85
CA GLN A 613 6.37 -36.71 45.85
C GLN A 613 7.02 -36.07 47.08
N GLU A 614 8.33 -36.24 47.30
CA GLU A 614 9.01 -35.67 48.46
C GLU A 614 9.74 -34.32 48.21
N MET A 615 9.76 -33.82 46.95
CA MET A 615 10.42 -32.52 46.66
C MET A 615 9.46 -31.33 46.59
N ALA A 616 8.16 -31.52 46.80
CA ALA A 616 7.19 -30.43 46.77
C ALA A 616 6.73 -29.92 48.14
N GLN A 617 7.39 -30.30 49.23
CA GLN A 617 7.02 -29.88 50.60
C GLN A 617 8.10 -29.20 51.41
N SER A 618 9.18 -28.69 50.78
CA SER A 618 10.12 -27.82 51.46
C SER A 618 10.37 -26.58 50.63
N ASP A 619 9.49 -25.60 50.73
CA ASP A 619 9.74 -24.17 50.73
C ASP A 619 8.39 -23.45 50.89
N VAL A 620 8.08 -23.18 52.16
CA VAL A 620 7.14 -22.11 52.56
C VAL A 620 7.97 -20.92 52.95
#